data_82e432090710291d99fca6f16c3ec130
#
_entry.id   82e432090710291d99fca6f16c3ec130
#
_cell.length_a   1.000
_cell.length_b   1.000
_cell.length_c   1.000
_cell.angle_alpha   90.00
_cell.angle_beta   90.00
_cell.angle_gamma   90.00
#
_symmetry.space_group_name_H-M   'P 1'
#
loop_
_entity.id
_entity.type
_entity.pdbx_description
1 polymer ?
#
loop_
_entity_poly.entity_id
_entity_poly.type
_entity_poly.pdbx_seq_one_letter_code
_entity_poly.pdbx_strand_id
1 'polypeptide(L)'
;LDRSLTEENGTTIEHLIQTDAAINPGNSGGPLLDSAGRLIGINTAIYSPSGAYAGIGFAVPVDSVNGVVPELITRGKFIRPSLGVGVDADINQVLTKRLGVKGVLLLSVETGSAAYAAGLRGTKIDRKGEVIPGDVIIALNGQSVDSVAMLLERLDDYRIGDRVILRIWRAGRELDVDVVLKKGES
;
A
#
# COMPACT_ATOMS: atom_id res chain seq x y z
N LEU A 1 -15.88 6.15 -8.58
CA LEU A 1 -15.26 5.22 -7.61
C LEU A 1 -13.87 4.88 -8.09
N ASP A 2 -12.97 4.57 -7.16
CA ASP A 2 -11.62 4.11 -7.44
C ASP A 2 -10.75 5.14 -8.17
N ARG A 3 -10.59 6.30 -7.56
CA ARG A 3 -9.73 7.38 -8.03
C ARG A 3 -8.50 7.52 -7.15
N SER A 4 -7.39 7.92 -7.74
CA SER A 4 -6.18 8.29 -7.02
C SER A 4 -5.95 9.80 -7.09
N LEU A 5 -5.43 10.35 -6.02
CA LEU A 5 -5.01 11.75 -5.89
C LEU A 5 -3.55 11.77 -5.43
N THR A 6 -2.68 12.37 -6.22
CA THR A 6 -1.31 12.62 -5.79
C THR A 6 -1.23 14.03 -5.21
N GLU A 7 -0.84 14.14 -3.95
CA GLU A 7 -0.63 15.40 -3.24
C GLU A 7 0.68 16.07 -3.67
N GLU A 8 0.83 17.34 -3.37
CA GLU A 8 2.04 18.11 -3.70
C GLU A 8 3.32 17.57 -3.04
N ASN A 9 3.18 16.86 -1.92
CA ASN A 9 4.28 16.18 -1.22
C ASN A 9 4.70 14.86 -1.88
N GLY A 10 4.05 14.46 -3.00
CA GLY A 10 4.30 13.21 -3.72
C GLY A 10 3.55 11.99 -3.15
N THR A 11 2.79 12.13 -2.08
CA THR A 11 1.95 11.06 -1.53
C THR A 11 0.74 10.83 -2.45
N THR A 12 0.51 9.59 -2.86
CA THR A 12 -0.69 9.22 -3.61
C THR A 12 -1.68 8.54 -2.68
N ILE A 13 -2.89 9.07 -2.64
CA ILE A 13 -4.03 8.47 -1.93
C ILE A 13 -4.89 7.79 -3.00
N GLU A 14 -5.10 6.49 -2.84
CA GLU A 14 -5.82 5.65 -3.80
C GLU A 14 -7.23 5.31 -3.30
N HIS A 15 -8.03 4.68 -4.15
CA HIS A 15 -9.40 4.22 -3.85
C HIS A 15 -10.37 5.31 -3.38
N LEU A 16 -10.16 6.55 -3.79
CA LEU A 16 -11.04 7.65 -3.39
C LEU A 16 -12.39 7.61 -4.14
N ILE A 17 -13.43 8.03 -3.45
CA ILE A 17 -14.70 8.41 -4.05
C ILE A 17 -14.53 9.82 -4.61
N GLN A 18 -14.66 9.97 -5.93
CA GLN A 18 -14.82 11.29 -6.56
C GLN A 18 -16.29 11.70 -6.49
N THR A 19 -16.55 12.93 -6.07
CA THR A 19 -17.89 13.50 -5.93
C THR A 19 -17.94 14.93 -6.49
N ASP A 20 -19.10 15.34 -6.94
CA ASP A 20 -19.46 16.72 -7.27
C ASP A 20 -20.12 17.47 -6.11
N ALA A 21 -20.30 16.82 -4.97
CA ALA A 21 -20.72 17.49 -3.74
C ALA A 21 -19.72 18.60 -3.39
N ALA A 22 -20.24 19.74 -2.92
CA ALA A 22 -19.44 20.93 -2.63
C ALA A 22 -18.49 20.70 -1.42
N ILE A 23 -17.28 20.20 -1.72
CA ILE A 23 -16.21 20.05 -0.73
C ILE A 23 -15.44 21.37 -0.69
N ASN A 24 -15.39 22.00 0.48
CA ASN A 24 -14.71 23.28 0.71
C ASN A 24 -13.86 23.19 1.99
N PRO A 25 -12.89 24.09 2.18
CA PRO A 25 -12.20 24.22 3.45
C PRO A 25 -13.18 24.35 4.62
N GLY A 26 -13.05 23.47 5.61
CA GLY A 26 -13.93 23.41 6.79
C GLY A 26 -14.86 22.17 6.81
N ASN A 27 -15.10 21.49 5.70
CA ASN A 27 -15.85 20.23 5.71
C ASN A 27 -14.97 18.97 5.52
N SER A 28 -13.65 19.12 5.42
CA SER A 28 -12.71 18.00 5.50
C SER A 28 -12.81 17.28 6.84
N GLY A 29 -12.81 15.94 6.82
CA GLY A 29 -13.11 15.10 7.99
C GLY A 29 -14.60 14.92 8.27
N GLY A 30 -15.48 15.68 7.61
CA GLY A 30 -16.91 15.51 7.68
C GLY A 30 -17.43 14.33 6.86
N PRO A 31 -18.65 13.84 7.14
CA PRO A 31 -19.22 12.70 6.45
C PRO A 31 -19.69 13.06 5.03
N LEU A 32 -19.43 12.18 4.08
CA LEU A 32 -20.14 12.14 2.80
C LEU A 32 -21.32 11.17 2.94
N LEU A 33 -22.52 11.67 2.73
CA LEU A 33 -23.76 10.90 2.89
C LEU A 33 -24.43 10.68 1.54
N ASP A 34 -25.15 9.56 1.41
CA ASP A 34 -26.05 9.33 0.29
C ASP A 34 -27.42 9.99 0.52
N SER A 35 -28.31 9.87 -0.46
CA SER A 35 -29.68 10.44 -0.40
C SER A 35 -30.57 9.83 0.69
N ALA A 36 -30.19 8.69 1.27
CA ALA A 36 -30.86 8.04 2.39
C ALA A 36 -30.22 8.40 3.75
N GLY A 37 -29.21 9.30 3.76
CA GLY A 37 -28.50 9.71 4.97
C GLY A 37 -27.48 8.69 5.47
N ARG A 38 -27.08 7.72 4.66
CA ARG A 38 -26.09 6.72 5.05
C ARG A 38 -24.68 7.23 4.74
N LEU A 39 -23.75 6.96 5.65
CA LEU A 39 -22.33 7.27 5.45
C LEU A 39 -21.77 6.44 4.30
N ILE A 40 -21.21 7.10 3.29
CA ILE A 40 -20.52 6.47 2.16
C ILE A 40 -19.03 6.80 2.10
N GLY A 41 -18.60 7.84 2.82
CA GLY A 41 -17.18 8.21 2.91
C GLY A 41 -16.93 9.36 3.86
N ILE A 42 -15.66 9.72 4.01
CA ILE A 42 -15.19 10.89 4.79
C ILE A 42 -14.50 11.85 3.83
N ASN A 43 -14.94 13.10 3.81
CA ASN A 43 -14.38 14.15 2.96
C ASN A 43 -12.91 14.38 3.29
N THR A 44 -12.02 14.42 2.27
CA THR A 44 -10.59 14.58 2.50
C THR A 44 -9.99 15.76 1.73
N ALA A 45 -10.17 15.83 0.44
CA ALA A 45 -9.48 16.80 -0.41
C ALA A 45 -10.36 17.31 -1.55
N ILE A 46 -9.95 18.45 -2.11
CA ILE A 46 -10.44 18.98 -3.38
C ILE A 46 -9.30 18.99 -4.39
N TYR A 47 -9.60 18.69 -5.64
CA TYR A 47 -8.68 18.99 -6.72
C TYR A 47 -8.94 20.42 -7.18
N SER A 48 -8.06 21.35 -6.85
CA SER A 48 -8.23 22.74 -7.24
C SER A 48 -6.89 23.47 -7.34
N PRO A 49 -6.56 23.99 -8.52
CA PRO A 49 -5.38 24.84 -8.68
C PRO A 49 -5.44 26.16 -7.90
N SER A 50 -6.64 26.59 -7.49
CA SER A 50 -6.87 27.85 -6.77
C SER A 50 -7.17 27.68 -5.27
N GLY A 51 -7.22 26.43 -4.78
CA GLY A 51 -7.63 26.13 -3.40
C GLY A 51 -9.14 26.27 -3.13
N ALA A 52 -9.94 26.67 -4.13
CA ALA A 52 -11.38 26.74 -4.04
C ALA A 52 -12.04 25.54 -4.77
N TYR A 53 -13.23 25.15 -4.34
CA TYR A 53 -13.99 24.07 -4.98
C TYR A 53 -14.19 24.33 -6.49
N ALA A 54 -13.71 23.42 -7.32
CA ALA A 54 -13.79 23.46 -8.77
C ALA A 54 -14.71 22.38 -9.37
N GLY A 55 -15.69 21.89 -8.59
CA GLY A 55 -16.63 20.85 -9.02
C GLY A 55 -16.12 19.41 -8.86
N ILE A 56 -14.96 19.22 -8.25
CA ILE A 56 -14.38 17.89 -7.99
C ILE A 56 -13.91 17.82 -6.54
N GLY A 57 -14.53 16.93 -5.76
CA GLY A 57 -14.11 16.59 -4.40
C GLY A 57 -13.77 15.11 -4.28
N PHE A 58 -13.02 14.78 -3.24
CA PHE A 58 -12.63 13.42 -2.93
C PHE A 58 -12.98 13.05 -1.50
N ALA A 59 -13.38 11.80 -1.30
CA ALA A 59 -13.68 11.24 0.00
C ALA A 59 -13.07 9.84 0.14
N VAL A 60 -12.61 9.52 1.35
CA VAL A 60 -12.17 8.17 1.73
C VAL A 60 -13.41 7.28 1.85
N PRO A 61 -13.48 6.12 1.18
CA PRO A 61 -14.64 5.23 1.24
C PRO A 61 -14.94 4.72 2.65
N VAL A 62 -16.21 4.47 2.94
CA VAL A 62 -16.65 3.92 4.24
C VAL A 62 -16.02 2.56 4.55
N ASP A 63 -15.69 1.75 3.55
CA ASP A 63 -15.03 0.46 3.76
C ASP A 63 -13.63 0.65 4.38
N SER A 64 -12.85 1.61 3.90
CA SER A 64 -11.57 2.00 4.50
C SER A 64 -11.76 2.56 5.91
N VAL A 65 -12.78 3.40 6.10
CA VAL A 65 -13.14 3.96 7.43
C VAL A 65 -13.46 2.85 8.43
N ASN A 66 -14.24 1.85 8.03
CA ASN A 66 -14.60 0.70 8.86
C ASN A 66 -13.38 -0.17 9.25
N GLY A 67 -12.35 -0.20 8.42
CA GLY A 67 -11.09 -0.88 8.74
C GLY A 67 -10.23 -0.15 9.77
N VAL A 68 -10.23 1.18 9.73
CA VAL A 68 -9.29 2.03 10.48
C VAL A 68 -9.89 2.58 11.79
N VAL A 69 -11.12 3.10 11.76
CA VAL A 69 -11.71 3.85 12.88
C VAL A 69 -11.87 3.02 14.15
N PRO A 70 -12.30 1.74 14.12
CA PRO A 70 -12.40 0.93 15.34
C PRO A 70 -11.06 0.79 16.07
N GLU A 71 -9.96 0.68 15.34
CA GLU A 71 -8.63 0.62 15.94
C GLU A 71 -8.19 1.96 16.54
N LEU A 72 -8.50 3.07 15.85
CA LEU A 72 -8.24 4.41 16.38
C LEU A 72 -9.01 4.65 17.68
N ILE A 73 -10.26 4.24 17.76
CA ILE A 73 -11.09 4.39 18.98
C ILE A 73 -10.57 3.53 20.12
N THR A 74 -10.19 2.27 19.84
CA THR A 74 -9.84 1.30 20.89
C THR A 74 -8.39 1.39 21.32
N ARG A 75 -7.47 1.75 20.40
CA ARG A 75 -6.02 1.71 20.59
C ARG A 75 -5.32 3.07 20.44
N GLY A 76 -6.06 4.12 20.02
CA GLY A 76 -5.50 5.45 19.76
C GLY A 76 -4.59 5.52 18.53
N LYS A 77 -4.42 4.42 17.78
CA LYS A 77 -3.58 4.34 16.58
C LYS A 77 -4.02 3.21 15.68
N PHE A 78 -3.85 3.39 14.38
CA PHE A 78 -3.96 2.34 13.39
C PHE A 78 -2.57 1.77 13.11
N ILE A 79 -2.44 0.45 13.19
CA ILE A 79 -1.18 -0.25 12.97
C ILE A 79 -1.35 -1.09 11.72
N ARG A 80 -0.69 -0.68 10.63
CA ARG A 80 -0.73 -1.43 9.37
C ARG A 80 -0.01 -2.76 9.49
N PRO A 81 -0.55 -3.82 8.88
CA PRO A 81 0.18 -5.06 8.69
C PRO A 81 1.39 -4.81 7.79
N SER A 82 2.49 -5.48 8.08
CA SER A 82 3.74 -5.28 7.35
C SER A 82 4.44 -6.62 7.10
N LEU A 83 5.16 -6.66 6.00
CA LEU A 83 6.13 -7.70 5.71
C LEU A 83 7.47 -7.44 6.41
N GLY A 84 7.80 -6.18 6.71
CA GLY A 84 9.10 -5.74 7.22
C GLY A 84 10.18 -5.89 6.15
N VAL A 85 9.97 -5.26 5.02
CA VAL A 85 10.89 -5.25 3.88
C VAL A 85 11.19 -3.81 3.46
N GLY A 86 12.43 -3.55 3.09
CA GLY A 86 12.81 -2.30 2.45
C GLY A 86 12.62 -2.42 0.94
N VAL A 87 11.88 -1.47 0.39
CA VAL A 87 11.59 -1.33 -1.04
C VAL A 87 11.77 0.13 -1.44
N ASP A 88 12.04 0.37 -2.72
CA ASP A 88 12.17 1.71 -3.29
C ASP A 88 11.60 1.68 -4.71
N ALA A 89 10.70 2.60 -5.02
CA ALA A 89 9.96 2.57 -6.28
C ALA A 89 10.86 2.82 -7.49
N ASP A 90 11.82 3.74 -7.40
CA ASP A 90 12.70 4.10 -8.51
C ASP A 90 13.72 2.99 -8.78
N ILE A 91 14.35 2.48 -7.72
CA ILE A 91 15.28 1.34 -7.79
C ILE A 91 14.54 0.10 -8.32
N ASN A 92 13.32 -0.13 -7.82
CA ASN A 92 12.47 -1.25 -8.26
C ASN A 92 12.26 -1.23 -9.76
N GLN A 93 11.85 -0.08 -10.32
CA GLN A 93 11.59 0.05 -11.76
C GLN A 93 12.82 -0.27 -12.61
N VAL A 94 14.00 0.19 -12.19
CA VAL A 94 15.24 -0.05 -12.92
C VAL A 94 15.68 -1.51 -12.86
N LEU A 95 15.66 -2.11 -11.67
CA LEU A 95 16.19 -3.46 -11.46
C LEU A 95 15.23 -4.55 -11.96
N THR A 96 13.93 -4.41 -11.75
CA THR A 96 12.94 -5.38 -12.26
C THR A 96 12.91 -5.40 -13.79
N LYS A 97 13.10 -4.23 -14.44
CA LYS A 97 13.25 -4.14 -15.90
C LYS A 97 14.49 -4.89 -16.41
N ARG A 98 15.62 -4.81 -15.69
CA ARG A 98 16.83 -5.56 -16.02
C ARG A 98 16.67 -7.07 -15.84
N LEU A 99 15.91 -7.48 -14.82
CA LEU A 99 15.62 -8.89 -14.54
C LEU A 99 14.56 -9.47 -15.49
N GLY A 100 13.83 -8.62 -16.24
CA GLY A 100 12.72 -9.04 -17.08
C GLY A 100 11.52 -9.57 -16.28
N VAL A 101 11.38 -9.16 -15.02
CA VAL A 101 10.33 -9.62 -14.11
C VAL A 101 9.54 -8.40 -13.61
N LYS A 102 8.20 -8.46 -13.70
CA LYS A 102 7.34 -7.47 -13.07
C LYS A 102 7.12 -7.84 -11.60
N GLY A 103 7.16 -6.86 -10.70
CA GLY A 103 6.96 -7.11 -9.30
C GLY A 103 7.68 -6.13 -8.39
N VAL A 104 7.81 -6.47 -7.11
CA VAL A 104 8.48 -5.66 -6.10
C VAL A 104 9.74 -6.36 -5.61
N LEU A 105 10.90 -5.79 -5.97
CA LEU A 105 12.20 -6.28 -5.53
C LEU A 105 12.45 -5.91 -4.06
N LEU A 106 12.83 -6.88 -3.26
CA LEU A 106 13.22 -6.67 -1.88
C LEU A 106 14.67 -6.18 -1.81
N LEU A 107 14.85 -4.94 -1.35
CA LEU A 107 16.17 -4.37 -1.12
C LEU A 107 16.74 -4.84 0.22
N SER A 108 15.91 -4.90 1.26
CA SER A 108 16.29 -5.43 2.57
C SER A 108 15.15 -6.22 3.20
N VAL A 109 15.48 -7.03 4.19
CA VAL A 109 14.53 -7.76 5.05
C VAL A 109 14.94 -7.50 6.49
N GLU A 110 14.02 -6.94 7.26
CA GLU A 110 14.25 -6.60 8.68
C GLU A 110 14.29 -7.87 9.54
N THR A 111 15.27 -7.94 10.43
CA THR A 111 15.40 -9.08 11.36
C THR A 111 14.19 -9.16 12.28
N GLY A 112 13.60 -10.35 12.41
CA GLY A 112 12.40 -10.57 13.24
C GLY A 112 11.08 -10.24 12.56
N SER A 113 11.10 -9.64 11.36
CA SER A 113 9.92 -9.32 10.57
C SER A 113 9.14 -10.55 10.09
N ALA A 114 7.99 -10.31 9.45
CA ALA A 114 7.21 -11.35 8.79
C ALA A 114 7.99 -11.99 7.64
N ALA A 115 8.60 -11.17 6.80
CA ALA A 115 9.43 -11.60 5.67
C ALA A 115 10.65 -12.40 6.13
N TYR A 116 11.31 -11.98 7.21
CA TYR A 116 12.44 -12.69 7.80
C TYR A 116 12.04 -14.10 8.28
N ALA A 117 10.93 -14.20 9.00
CA ALA A 117 10.41 -15.47 9.51
C ALA A 117 10.02 -16.43 8.39
N ALA A 118 9.56 -15.91 7.26
CA ALA A 118 9.19 -16.66 6.06
C ALA A 118 10.41 -17.00 5.17
N GLY A 119 11.61 -16.55 5.49
CA GLY A 119 12.83 -16.83 4.72
C GLY A 119 12.94 -16.08 3.41
N LEU A 120 12.31 -14.90 3.32
CA LEU A 120 12.50 -13.97 2.21
C LEU A 120 13.91 -13.36 2.24
N ARG A 121 14.37 -12.94 1.08
CA ARG A 121 15.76 -12.49 0.90
C ARG A 121 15.80 -11.10 0.28
N GLY A 122 16.52 -10.20 0.93
CA GLY A 122 16.87 -8.89 0.38
C GLY A 122 18.02 -8.96 -0.61
N THR A 123 18.17 -7.92 -1.40
CA THR A 123 19.28 -7.70 -2.33
C THR A 123 20.59 -7.59 -1.54
N LYS A 124 21.67 -8.15 -2.09
CA LYS A 124 22.99 -8.12 -1.48
C LYS A 124 24.03 -7.65 -2.50
N ILE A 125 25.13 -7.13 -2.00
CA ILE A 125 26.32 -6.85 -2.80
C ILE A 125 27.37 -7.90 -2.40
N ASP A 126 27.91 -8.61 -3.36
CA ASP A 126 28.93 -9.62 -3.12
C ASP A 126 30.32 -8.97 -2.85
N ARG A 127 31.31 -9.83 -2.56
CA ARG A 127 32.69 -9.36 -2.29
C ARG A 127 33.37 -8.72 -3.50
N LYS A 128 32.82 -8.90 -4.70
CA LYS A 128 33.34 -8.32 -5.95
C LYS A 128 32.61 -7.03 -6.33
N GLY A 129 31.62 -6.60 -5.53
CA GLY A 129 30.77 -5.43 -5.80
C GLY A 129 29.61 -5.72 -6.75
N GLU A 130 29.33 -7.00 -7.06
CA GLU A 130 28.21 -7.37 -7.89
C GLU A 130 26.90 -7.40 -7.08
N VAL A 131 25.83 -6.88 -7.69
CA VAL A 131 24.50 -6.89 -7.07
C VAL A 131 23.88 -8.26 -7.26
N ILE A 132 23.62 -8.95 -6.15
CA ILE A 132 22.83 -10.19 -6.12
C ILE A 132 21.39 -9.78 -5.77
N PRO A 133 20.46 -9.84 -6.73
CA PRO A 133 19.07 -9.46 -6.49
C PRO A 133 18.45 -10.30 -5.38
N GLY A 134 17.65 -9.66 -4.55
CA GLY A 134 16.77 -10.32 -3.60
C GLY A 134 15.58 -10.97 -4.29
N ASP A 135 14.60 -11.38 -3.50
CA ASP A 135 13.34 -11.87 -4.01
C ASP A 135 12.55 -10.74 -4.66
N VAL A 136 11.79 -11.06 -5.71
CA VAL A 136 10.82 -10.16 -6.31
C VAL A 136 9.42 -10.70 -6.00
N ILE A 137 8.61 -9.95 -5.25
CA ILE A 137 7.20 -10.30 -5.01
C ILE A 137 6.43 -10.03 -6.30
N ILE A 138 5.79 -11.05 -6.85
CA ILE A 138 5.03 -10.97 -8.11
C ILE A 138 3.52 -11.17 -7.93
N ALA A 139 3.10 -11.76 -6.81
CA ALA A 139 1.69 -11.85 -6.44
C ALA A 139 1.50 -12.00 -4.92
N LEU A 140 0.33 -11.59 -4.43
CA LEU A 140 -0.16 -11.80 -3.07
C LEU A 140 -1.52 -12.48 -3.16
N ASN A 141 -1.65 -13.67 -2.53
CA ASN A 141 -2.86 -14.51 -2.57
C ASN A 141 -3.42 -14.70 -4.00
N GLY A 142 -2.53 -14.93 -4.98
CA GLY A 142 -2.87 -15.14 -6.38
C GLY A 142 -3.17 -13.87 -7.18
N GLN A 143 -3.23 -12.71 -6.55
CA GLN A 143 -3.40 -11.42 -7.23
C GLN A 143 -2.03 -10.83 -7.59
N SER A 144 -1.83 -10.41 -8.85
CA SER A 144 -0.56 -9.87 -9.33
C SER A 144 -0.16 -8.60 -8.55
N VAL A 145 1.14 -8.42 -8.36
CA VAL A 145 1.75 -7.24 -7.75
C VAL A 145 2.81 -6.71 -8.70
N ASP A 146 2.55 -5.58 -9.35
CA ASP A 146 3.41 -5.02 -10.38
C ASP A 146 4.21 -3.80 -9.89
N SER A 147 3.86 -3.22 -8.75
CA SER A 147 4.50 -2.04 -8.18
C SER A 147 4.51 -2.04 -6.65
N VAL A 148 5.35 -1.18 -6.07
CA VAL A 148 5.40 -0.96 -4.61
C VAL A 148 4.05 -0.46 -4.09
N ALA A 149 3.44 0.51 -4.79
CA ALA A 149 2.12 1.05 -4.42
C ALA A 149 1.07 -0.07 -4.37
N MET A 150 1.00 -0.91 -5.41
CA MET A 150 0.07 -2.05 -5.47
C MET A 150 0.32 -3.08 -4.35
N LEU A 151 1.58 -3.33 -3.96
CA LEU A 151 1.87 -4.21 -2.84
C LEU A 151 1.31 -3.65 -1.52
N LEU A 152 1.53 -2.36 -1.26
CA LEU A 152 1.05 -1.70 -0.05
C LEU A 152 -0.48 -1.68 0.01
N GLU A 153 -1.12 -1.32 -1.10
CA GLU A 153 -2.58 -1.36 -1.27
C GLU A 153 -3.16 -2.74 -0.91
N ARG A 154 -2.60 -3.80 -1.50
CA ARG A 154 -3.08 -5.15 -1.21
C ARG A 154 -2.86 -5.59 0.23
N LEU A 155 -1.82 -5.08 0.89
CA LEU A 155 -1.57 -5.37 2.30
C LEU A 155 -2.57 -4.68 3.22
N ASP A 156 -3.14 -3.54 2.82
CA ASP A 156 -4.17 -2.82 3.60
C ASP A 156 -5.49 -3.61 3.73
N ASP A 157 -5.74 -4.61 2.88
CA ASP A 157 -6.90 -5.52 2.97
C ASP A 157 -6.76 -6.56 4.10
N TYR A 158 -5.57 -6.69 4.70
CA TYR A 158 -5.26 -7.70 5.70
C TYR A 158 -5.05 -7.09 7.10
N ARG A 159 -4.95 -7.98 8.08
CA ARG A 159 -4.70 -7.63 9.50
C ARG A 159 -3.41 -8.26 10.00
N ILE A 160 -2.88 -7.71 11.07
CA ILE A 160 -1.77 -8.33 11.80
C ILE A 160 -2.19 -9.71 12.28
N GLY A 161 -1.38 -10.73 11.97
CA GLY A 161 -1.65 -12.13 12.25
C GLY A 161 -2.27 -12.90 11.09
N ASP A 162 -2.75 -12.22 10.05
CA ASP A 162 -3.26 -12.91 8.87
C ASP A 162 -2.14 -13.65 8.13
N ARG A 163 -2.50 -14.80 7.59
CA ARG A 163 -1.63 -15.60 6.74
C ARG A 163 -1.91 -15.27 5.28
N VAL A 164 -0.85 -14.91 4.55
CA VAL A 164 -0.90 -14.63 3.12
C VAL A 164 0.11 -15.51 2.38
N ILE A 165 -0.17 -15.81 1.12
CA ILE A 165 0.74 -16.50 0.22
C ILE A 165 1.36 -15.48 -0.70
N LEU A 166 2.67 -15.27 -0.59
CA LEU A 166 3.44 -14.48 -1.53
C LEU A 166 3.98 -15.39 -2.62
N ARG A 167 3.66 -15.10 -3.86
CA ARG A 167 4.40 -15.65 -4.99
C ARG A 167 5.59 -14.77 -5.25
N ILE A 168 6.78 -15.34 -5.18
CA ILE A 168 8.04 -14.64 -5.40
C ILE A 168 8.79 -15.23 -6.58
N TRP A 169 9.56 -14.39 -7.26
CA TRP A 169 10.60 -14.81 -8.18
C TRP A 169 11.95 -14.76 -7.46
N ARG A 170 12.67 -15.89 -7.46
CA ARG A 170 13.99 -16.05 -6.85
C ARG A 170 14.91 -16.78 -7.80
N ALA A 171 15.96 -16.12 -8.26
CA ALA A 171 17.00 -16.73 -9.12
C ALA A 171 16.44 -17.52 -10.32
N GLY A 172 15.48 -16.96 -11.04
CA GLY A 172 14.89 -17.58 -12.24
C GLY A 172 13.74 -18.56 -11.97
N ARG A 173 13.26 -18.67 -10.73
CA ARG A 173 12.16 -19.60 -10.35
C ARG A 173 11.09 -18.87 -9.57
N GLU A 174 9.86 -19.25 -9.82
CA GLU A 174 8.73 -18.82 -8.99
C GLU A 174 8.53 -19.79 -7.81
N LEU A 175 8.24 -19.25 -6.65
CA LEU A 175 8.02 -19.97 -5.41
C LEU A 175 6.85 -19.34 -4.67
N ASP A 176 6.00 -20.16 -4.07
CA ASP A 176 4.98 -19.70 -3.14
C ASP A 176 5.54 -19.77 -1.70
N VAL A 177 5.39 -18.70 -0.95
CA VAL A 177 5.90 -18.55 0.41
C VAL A 177 4.76 -18.13 1.33
N ASP A 178 4.49 -18.92 2.38
CA ASP A 178 3.54 -18.57 3.44
C ASP A 178 4.15 -17.51 4.36
N VAL A 179 3.43 -16.43 4.58
CA VAL A 179 3.84 -15.33 5.45
C VAL A 179 2.73 -14.99 6.42
N VAL A 180 3.06 -14.90 7.71
CA VAL A 180 2.16 -14.37 8.74
C VAL A 180 2.51 -12.91 8.95
N LEU A 181 1.56 -12.02 8.61
CA LEU A 181 1.76 -10.58 8.69
C LEU A 181 1.99 -10.14 10.13
N LYS A 182 2.95 -9.24 10.32
CA LYS A 182 3.30 -8.67 11.62
C LYS A 182 3.05 -7.17 11.64
N LYS A 183 3.15 -6.58 12.82
CA LYS A 183 3.19 -5.14 12.99
C LYS A 183 4.41 -4.57 12.26
N GLY A 184 4.24 -3.52 11.48
CA GLY A 184 5.36 -2.71 10.98
C GLY A 184 6.07 -2.00 12.14
N GLU A 185 7.38 -1.93 12.10
CA GLU A 185 8.12 -1.01 12.98
C GLU A 185 7.90 0.41 12.48
N SER A 186 7.55 1.31 13.40
CA SER A 186 7.30 2.75 13.15
C SER A 186 8.61 3.49 13.20
#